data_68a96e624ca70846d57b0f0b431f2db0
#
_entry.id   68a96e624ca70846d57b0f0b431f2db0
#
_cell.length_a   1.000
_cell.length_b   1.000
_cell.length_c   1.000
_cell.angle_alpha   90.00
_cell.angle_beta   90.00
_cell.angle_gamma   90.00
#
_symmetry.space_group_name_H-M   'P 1'
#
loop_
_entity.id
_entity.type
_entity.pdbx_description
1 polymer ?
#
loop_
_entity_poly.entity_id
_entity_poly.type
_entity_poly.pdbx_seq_one_letter_code
_entity_poly.pdbx_strand_id
1 'polypeptide(L)'
;MQNDTGVLCKMWYNEFTDEREVLAMILVDHDIRAFLANAAANETDQTTIYHGDESCITGIGYDLRTSRVYQNGKAVSEYSLNPGESVFVESEEVIQFDAQTIGRVFLKNSRIRMGLTLDAPVYQPGHKTKIYFRLTNVSNDVLKIEQGAKYAMLMFEQLDKAPAEQYNGTYQAEFDFKGLGDYKSAYLEQIQSIEGKVKNIQDMEKGIYGNVITILTIFVTIFTILNMNIELAKTAASVHVFLNFNLAILGGVSFLALFLAELIGKEKKRSRWLWVIPLVCFAAMILLNLFA
;
A
#
# COMPACT_ATOMS: atom_id res chain seq x y z
N MET A 1 -35.87 -73.63 -23.70
CA MET A 1 -34.85 -72.85 -22.96
C MET A 1 -34.57 -71.58 -23.71
N GLN A 2 -35.27 -70.52 -23.38
CA GLN A 2 -35.13 -69.21 -24.04
C GLN A 2 -34.93 -68.14 -22.94
N ASN A 3 -33.80 -67.64 -22.92
CA ASN A 3 -33.13 -66.51 -22.32
C ASN A 3 -33.89 -65.55 -21.38
N ASP A 4 -33.66 -65.77 -20.09
CA ASP A 4 -33.97 -64.84 -18.99
C ASP A 4 -32.92 -63.72 -18.77
N THR A 5 -31.98 -63.55 -19.70
CA THR A 5 -30.91 -62.56 -19.57
C THR A 5 -31.36 -61.10 -19.83
N GLY A 6 -32.50 -60.90 -20.49
CA GLY A 6 -33.01 -59.55 -20.81
C GLY A 6 -33.71 -58.82 -19.66
N VAL A 7 -34.27 -59.59 -18.72
CA VAL A 7 -35.01 -59.05 -17.57
C VAL A 7 -34.04 -58.61 -16.46
N LEU A 8 -32.98 -59.35 -16.21
CA LEU A 8 -31.95 -59.00 -15.24
C LEU A 8 -31.19 -57.80 -15.64
N CYS A 9 -30.86 -57.57 -16.93
CA CYS A 9 -30.17 -56.40 -17.40
C CYS A 9 -31.03 -55.12 -17.29
N LYS A 10 -32.34 -55.21 -17.47
CA LYS A 10 -33.28 -54.10 -17.25
C LYS A 10 -33.51 -53.76 -15.78
N MET A 11 -33.51 -54.74 -14.88
CA MET A 11 -33.61 -54.49 -13.44
C MET A 11 -32.34 -53.80 -12.90
N TRP A 12 -31.15 -54.23 -13.34
CA TRP A 12 -29.89 -53.55 -12.95
C TRP A 12 -29.78 -52.15 -13.52
N TYR A 13 -30.29 -51.89 -14.70
CA TYR A 13 -30.25 -50.57 -15.31
C TYR A 13 -31.23 -49.57 -14.63
N ASN A 14 -32.37 -50.04 -14.11
CA ASN A 14 -33.32 -49.18 -13.42
C ASN A 14 -32.99 -48.96 -11.92
N GLU A 15 -32.21 -49.82 -11.29
CA GLU A 15 -31.73 -49.57 -9.91
C GLU A 15 -30.58 -48.58 -9.82
N PHE A 16 -29.83 -48.36 -10.92
CA PHE A 16 -28.73 -47.37 -10.99
C PHE A 16 -29.16 -46.02 -11.49
N THR A 17 -30.41 -45.79 -11.84
CA THR A 17 -30.86 -44.52 -12.45
C THR A 17 -31.61 -43.61 -11.49
N ASP A 18 -31.75 -43.93 -10.22
CA ASP A 18 -32.52 -43.10 -9.26
C ASP A 18 -31.65 -42.41 -8.17
N GLU A 19 -30.34 -42.61 -8.18
CA GLU A 19 -29.38 -41.70 -7.55
C GLU A 19 -28.82 -40.78 -8.64
N ARG A 20 -29.58 -39.76 -9.05
CA ARG A 20 -28.95 -38.57 -9.62
C ARG A 20 -28.03 -38.04 -8.54
N GLU A 21 -26.74 -38.32 -8.65
CA GLU A 21 -25.74 -37.43 -8.08
C GLU A 21 -26.01 -36.02 -8.69
N VAL A 22 -26.77 -35.20 -7.99
CA VAL A 22 -26.96 -33.83 -8.37
C VAL A 22 -25.67 -33.18 -8.03
N LEU A 23 -24.74 -33.17 -8.98
CA LEU A 23 -23.55 -32.38 -8.95
C LEU A 23 -23.98 -30.93 -8.90
N ALA A 24 -23.28 -30.09 -8.11
CA ALA A 24 -23.51 -28.67 -8.08
C ALA A 24 -23.58 -28.09 -9.50
N MET A 25 -24.64 -27.37 -9.83
CA MET A 25 -24.96 -26.94 -11.19
C MET A 25 -24.53 -25.52 -11.40
N ILE A 26 -23.70 -25.28 -12.42
CA ILE A 26 -23.36 -23.93 -12.85
C ILE A 26 -24.56 -23.32 -13.57
N LEU A 27 -24.97 -22.12 -13.13
CA LEU A 27 -26.07 -21.37 -13.73
C LEU A 27 -25.57 -20.59 -14.95
N VAL A 28 -26.39 -20.58 -16.00
CA VAL A 28 -26.01 -20.01 -17.29
C VAL A 28 -26.74 -18.69 -17.55
N ASP A 29 -26.49 -18.08 -18.70
CA ASP A 29 -27.03 -16.78 -19.09
C ASP A 29 -28.55 -16.65 -18.95
N HIS A 30 -29.31 -17.72 -19.20
CA HIS A 30 -30.77 -17.75 -19.04
C HIS A 30 -31.18 -17.53 -17.59
N ASP A 31 -30.53 -18.21 -16.64
CA ASP A 31 -30.78 -18.08 -15.21
C ASP A 31 -30.38 -16.68 -14.70
N ILE A 32 -29.22 -16.17 -15.19
CA ILE A 32 -28.73 -14.84 -14.82
C ILE A 32 -29.64 -13.72 -15.30
N ARG A 33 -30.31 -13.87 -16.46
CA ARG A 33 -31.36 -12.95 -16.91
C ARG A 33 -32.53 -12.91 -15.95
N ALA A 34 -32.94 -14.07 -15.42
CA ALA A 34 -33.98 -14.12 -14.40
C ALA A 34 -33.57 -13.36 -13.12
N PHE A 35 -32.30 -13.45 -12.71
CA PHE A 35 -31.79 -12.70 -11.55
C PHE A 35 -31.86 -11.18 -11.71
N LEU A 36 -31.69 -10.67 -12.92
CA LEU A 36 -31.91 -9.25 -13.22
C LEU A 36 -33.40 -8.89 -13.16
N ALA A 37 -34.26 -9.77 -13.69
CA ALA A 37 -35.71 -9.53 -13.68
C ALA A 37 -36.28 -9.53 -12.25
N ASN A 38 -35.75 -10.36 -11.34
CA ASN A 38 -36.15 -10.43 -9.93
C ASN A 38 -35.97 -9.08 -9.22
N ALA A 39 -34.96 -8.28 -9.60
CA ALA A 39 -34.73 -6.95 -9.05
C ALA A 39 -35.90 -5.99 -9.30
N ALA A 40 -36.56 -6.08 -10.46
CA ALA A 40 -37.74 -5.29 -10.80
C ALA A 40 -39.01 -5.76 -10.06
N ALA A 41 -39.07 -7.06 -9.74
CA ALA A 41 -40.21 -7.67 -9.04
C ALA A 41 -40.12 -7.50 -7.50
N ASN A 42 -38.98 -7.04 -6.95
CA ASN A 42 -38.71 -6.95 -5.50
C ASN A 42 -38.85 -8.30 -4.76
N GLU A 43 -38.47 -9.39 -5.41
CA GLU A 43 -38.47 -10.71 -4.79
C GLU A 43 -37.32 -10.85 -3.80
N THR A 44 -37.65 -11.21 -2.55
CA THR A 44 -36.65 -11.27 -1.44
C THR A 44 -36.02 -12.66 -1.26
N ASP A 45 -36.67 -13.71 -1.75
CA ASP A 45 -36.26 -15.10 -1.49
C ASP A 45 -35.54 -15.75 -2.68
N GLN A 46 -35.25 -15.00 -3.72
CA GLN A 46 -34.57 -15.45 -4.93
C GLN A 46 -33.24 -14.74 -5.13
N THR A 47 -32.31 -15.42 -5.81
CA THR A 47 -31.07 -14.78 -6.24
C THR A 47 -31.40 -13.60 -7.15
N THR A 48 -30.84 -12.43 -6.81
CA THR A 48 -31.18 -11.14 -7.45
C THR A 48 -29.92 -10.32 -7.67
N ILE A 49 -29.82 -9.68 -8.83
CA ILE A 49 -28.76 -8.72 -9.19
C ILE A 49 -29.37 -7.32 -9.27
N TYR A 50 -29.16 -6.53 -8.23
CA TYR A 50 -29.58 -5.13 -8.21
C TYR A 50 -28.56 -4.24 -8.93
N HIS A 51 -29.02 -3.21 -9.60
CA HIS A 51 -28.21 -2.29 -10.42
C HIS A 51 -27.46 -2.97 -11.57
N GLY A 52 -27.94 -4.16 -11.96
CA GLY A 52 -27.32 -4.92 -13.03
C GLY A 52 -27.60 -4.33 -14.41
N ASP A 53 -26.78 -4.76 -15.38
CA ASP A 53 -26.87 -4.38 -16.79
C ASP A 53 -26.86 -5.67 -17.66
N GLU A 54 -27.83 -5.81 -18.54
CA GLU A 54 -27.97 -6.98 -19.41
C GLU A 54 -26.71 -7.22 -20.29
N SER A 55 -26.01 -6.15 -20.67
CA SER A 55 -24.76 -6.22 -21.44
C SER A 55 -23.59 -6.86 -20.69
N CYS A 56 -23.75 -7.09 -19.38
CA CYS A 56 -22.76 -7.73 -18.52
C CYS A 56 -22.96 -9.25 -18.42
N ILE A 57 -24.06 -9.79 -18.93
CA ILE A 57 -24.31 -11.22 -18.92
C ILE A 57 -23.39 -11.92 -19.92
N THR A 58 -22.75 -12.99 -19.47
CA THR A 58 -21.95 -13.90 -20.29
C THR A 58 -22.57 -15.29 -20.28
N GLY A 59 -22.06 -16.22 -21.08
CA GLY A 59 -22.64 -17.55 -21.17
C GLY A 59 -22.72 -18.33 -19.84
N ILE A 60 -21.81 -18.08 -18.90
CA ILE A 60 -21.71 -18.81 -17.62
C ILE A 60 -21.52 -17.89 -16.41
N GLY A 61 -21.78 -16.59 -16.53
CA GLY A 61 -21.57 -15.66 -15.42
C GLY A 61 -21.96 -14.24 -15.78
N TYR A 62 -21.67 -13.33 -14.85
CA TYR A 62 -21.97 -11.92 -14.94
C TYR A 62 -20.69 -11.07 -14.75
N ASP A 63 -20.35 -10.23 -15.70
CA ASP A 63 -19.22 -9.33 -15.65
C ASP A 63 -19.48 -8.19 -14.64
N LEU A 64 -18.77 -8.16 -13.53
CA LEU A 64 -18.91 -7.13 -12.51
C LEU A 64 -18.32 -5.79 -12.98
N ARG A 65 -19.10 -4.72 -12.82
CA ARG A 65 -18.63 -3.35 -13.06
C ARG A 65 -17.99 -2.78 -11.80
N THR A 66 -16.86 -2.11 -11.94
CA THR A 66 -16.16 -1.48 -10.82
C THR A 66 -16.88 -0.20 -10.38
N SER A 67 -17.32 -0.13 -9.13
CA SER A 67 -17.85 1.09 -8.52
C SER A 67 -16.73 1.96 -7.97
N ARG A 68 -15.91 1.40 -7.09
CA ARG A 68 -14.83 2.10 -6.38
C ARG A 68 -13.60 1.19 -6.24
N VAL A 69 -12.46 1.84 -6.10
CA VAL A 69 -11.18 1.18 -5.77
C VAL A 69 -10.75 1.66 -4.40
N TYR A 70 -10.34 0.74 -3.53
CA TYR A 70 -9.89 1.06 -2.18
C TYR A 70 -8.41 0.77 -2.02
N GLN A 71 -7.66 1.83 -1.73
CA GLN A 71 -6.25 1.72 -1.36
C GLN A 71 -6.04 2.31 0.03
N ASN A 72 -5.42 1.53 0.93
CA ASN A 72 -5.19 1.93 2.32
C ASN A 72 -6.48 2.43 3.02
N GLY A 73 -7.63 1.86 2.67
CA GLY A 73 -8.95 2.21 3.22
C GLY A 73 -9.57 3.49 2.66
N LYS A 74 -8.96 4.11 1.65
CA LYS A 74 -9.52 5.28 0.96
C LYS A 74 -10.13 4.88 -0.37
N ALA A 75 -11.38 5.32 -0.61
CA ALA A 75 -12.08 5.11 -1.87
C ALA A 75 -11.60 6.12 -2.93
N VAL A 76 -11.31 5.63 -4.13
CA VAL A 76 -10.98 6.43 -5.31
C VAL A 76 -11.72 5.89 -6.54
N SER A 77 -11.94 6.71 -7.55
CA SER A 77 -12.57 6.29 -8.81
C SER A 77 -11.58 5.61 -9.77
N GLU A 78 -10.30 5.95 -9.64
CA GLU A 78 -9.23 5.35 -10.43
C GLU A 78 -7.96 5.24 -9.59
N TYR A 79 -7.13 4.26 -9.91
CA TYR A 79 -5.86 4.03 -9.22
C TYR A 79 -4.81 3.46 -10.18
N SER A 80 -3.59 4.03 -10.13
CA SER A 80 -2.42 3.50 -10.83
C SER A 80 -1.72 2.47 -9.94
N LEU A 81 -1.94 1.20 -10.24
CA LEU A 81 -1.46 0.06 -9.48
C LEU A 81 -0.04 -0.29 -9.92
N ASN A 82 0.96 -0.02 -9.07
CA ASN A 82 2.36 -0.34 -9.35
C ASN A 82 2.62 -1.86 -9.27
N PRO A 83 3.73 -2.35 -9.87
CA PRO A 83 4.15 -3.75 -9.72
C PRO A 83 4.23 -4.19 -8.25
N GLY A 84 3.61 -5.31 -7.92
CA GLY A 84 3.54 -5.86 -6.56
C GLY A 84 2.49 -5.21 -5.64
N GLU A 85 1.83 -4.13 -6.04
CA GLU A 85 0.76 -3.51 -5.26
C GLU A 85 -0.56 -4.27 -5.37
N SER A 86 -1.40 -4.10 -4.35
CA SER A 86 -2.75 -4.65 -4.29
C SER A 86 -3.76 -3.58 -3.91
N VAL A 87 -4.96 -3.68 -4.49
CA VAL A 87 -6.11 -2.84 -4.17
C VAL A 87 -7.35 -3.70 -3.99
N PHE A 88 -8.32 -3.22 -3.18
CA PHE A 88 -9.66 -3.80 -3.18
C PHE A 88 -10.55 -3.07 -4.18
N VAL A 89 -11.38 -3.84 -4.85
CA VAL A 89 -12.36 -3.36 -5.84
C VAL A 89 -13.75 -3.69 -5.34
N GLU A 90 -14.65 -2.73 -5.43
CA GLU A 90 -16.07 -2.82 -5.10
C GLU A 90 -16.88 -2.89 -6.39
N SER A 91 -17.84 -3.81 -6.46
CA SER A 91 -18.77 -3.87 -7.58
C SER A 91 -19.83 -2.75 -7.50
N GLU A 92 -20.37 -2.37 -8.65
CA GLU A 92 -21.53 -1.50 -8.73
C GLU A 92 -22.81 -2.25 -8.36
N GLU A 93 -22.85 -3.53 -8.71
CA GLU A 93 -23.96 -4.43 -8.44
C GLU A 93 -24.02 -4.80 -6.95
N VAL A 94 -25.25 -4.90 -6.45
CA VAL A 94 -25.57 -5.56 -5.18
C VAL A 94 -26.17 -6.91 -5.52
N ILE A 95 -25.58 -7.98 -4.98
CA ILE A 95 -26.06 -9.34 -5.21
C ILE A 95 -26.73 -9.86 -3.95
N GLN A 96 -27.92 -10.40 -4.12
CA GLN A 96 -28.60 -11.19 -3.11
C GLN A 96 -28.61 -12.63 -3.55
N PHE A 97 -28.10 -13.52 -2.73
CA PHE A 97 -28.11 -14.96 -2.95
C PHE A 97 -29.28 -15.58 -2.21
N ASP A 98 -30.00 -16.49 -2.84
CA ASP A 98 -31.02 -17.32 -2.19
C ASP A 98 -30.40 -18.36 -1.23
N ALA A 99 -31.22 -19.27 -0.72
CA ALA A 99 -30.77 -20.27 0.27
C ALA A 99 -29.88 -21.38 -0.32
N GLN A 100 -29.76 -21.50 -1.65
CA GLN A 100 -29.05 -22.61 -2.31
C GLN A 100 -28.03 -22.13 -3.36
N THR A 101 -27.96 -20.84 -3.63
CA THR A 101 -27.03 -20.27 -4.64
C THR A 101 -25.78 -19.71 -3.97
N ILE A 102 -24.62 -20.06 -4.52
CA ILE A 102 -23.33 -19.46 -4.16
C ILE A 102 -22.76 -18.66 -5.33
N GLY A 103 -21.88 -17.70 -5.01
CA GLY A 103 -21.15 -16.90 -5.98
C GLY A 103 -19.65 -17.12 -5.90
N ARG A 104 -19.00 -17.31 -7.06
CA ARG A 104 -17.55 -17.37 -7.20
C ARG A 104 -17.07 -16.28 -8.14
N VAL A 105 -16.08 -15.52 -7.70
CA VAL A 105 -15.52 -14.44 -8.48
C VAL A 105 -14.26 -14.91 -9.19
N PHE A 106 -14.20 -14.73 -10.49
CA PHE A 106 -13.06 -15.09 -11.32
C PHE A 106 -12.53 -13.88 -12.09
N LEU A 107 -11.22 -13.79 -12.22
CA LEU A 107 -10.58 -12.77 -13.04
C LEU A 107 -10.84 -13.05 -14.53
N LYS A 108 -11.14 -12.02 -15.29
CA LYS A 108 -11.30 -12.14 -16.76
C LYS A 108 -9.97 -12.47 -17.42
N ASN A 109 -9.99 -13.35 -18.42
CA ASN A 109 -8.80 -13.82 -19.14
C ASN A 109 -7.95 -12.66 -19.72
N SER A 110 -8.59 -11.61 -20.24
CA SER A 110 -7.88 -10.41 -20.71
C SER A 110 -7.08 -9.72 -19.60
N ARG A 111 -7.58 -9.74 -18.39
CA ARG A 111 -6.95 -9.11 -17.21
C ARG A 111 -5.82 -9.97 -16.64
N ILE A 112 -5.97 -11.30 -16.70
CA ILE A 112 -4.87 -12.24 -16.40
C ILE A 112 -3.68 -11.96 -17.34
N ARG A 113 -3.95 -11.80 -18.63
CA ARG A 113 -2.91 -11.53 -19.63
C ARG A 113 -2.23 -10.17 -19.48
N MET A 114 -2.89 -9.21 -18.81
CA MET A 114 -2.29 -7.92 -18.44
C MET A 114 -1.38 -8.03 -17.21
N GLY A 115 -1.36 -9.17 -16.52
CA GLY A 115 -0.58 -9.37 -15.31
C GLY A 115 -1.32 -9.00 -14.02
N LEU A 116 -2.65 -9.11 -14.01
CA LEU A 116 -3.43 -9.03 -12.77
C LEU A 116 -3.66 -10.43 -12.20
N THR A 117 -3.71 -10.52 -10.87
CA THR A 117 -4.26 -11.66 -10.12
C THR A 117 -5.42 -11.20 -9.27
N LEU A 118 -6.32 -12.13 -8.89
CA LEU A 118 -7.51 -11.84 -8.12
C LEU A 118 -7.62 -12.79 -6.93
N ASP A 119 -7.93 -12.23 -5.76
CA ASP A 119 -8.37 -12.98 -4.59
C ASP A 119 -9.78 -12.50 -4.20
N ALA A 120 -10.70 -13.45 -4.07
CA ALA A 120 -12.06 -13.20 -3.61
C ALA A 120 -12.55 -14.34 -2.74
N PRO A 121 -13.47 -14.07 -1.79
CA PRO A 121 -14.16 -15.12 -1.05
C PRO A 121 -15.19 -15.83 -1.94
N VAL A 122 -15.68 -16.97 -1.48
CA VAL A 122 -16.93 -17.54 -1.97
C VAL A 122 -18.08 -16.82 -1.28
N TYR A 123 -19.02 -16.30 -2.06
CA TYR A 123 -20.25 -15.70 -1.56
C TYR A 123 -21.26 -16.79 -1.25
N GLN A 124 -21.64 -16.89 0.01
CA GLN A 124 -22.45 -17.98 0.54
C GLN A 124 -23.95 -17.73 0.37
N PRO A 125 -24.80 -18.78 0.46
CA PRO A 125 -26.25 -18.65 0.43
C PRO A 125 -26.78 -17.68 1.50
N GLY A 126 -27.81 -16.92 1.16
CA GLY A 126 -28.42 -15.93 2.05
C GLY A 126 -27.62 -14.61 2.17
N HIS A 127 -26.47 -14.50 1.51
CA HIS A 127 -25.66 -13.28 1.54
C HIS A 127 -26.26 -12.20 0.62
N LYS A 128 -26.45 -11.00 1.14
CA LYS A 128 -26.82 -9.81 0.34
C LYS A 128 -25.75 -8.76 0.53
N THR A 129 -25.01 -8.44 -0.52
CA THR A 129 -23.83 -7.56 -0.43
C THR A 129 -23.42 -7.02 -1.79
N LYS A 130 -22.60 -5.96 -1.81
CA LYS A 130 -21.74 -5.69 -2.96
C LYS A 130 -20.64 -6.74 -3.03
N ILE A 131 -20.09 -6.94 -4.21
CA ILE A 131 -19.00 -7.89 -4.42
C ILE A 131 -17.67 -7.16 -4.23
N TYR A 132 -16.84 -7.67 -3.31
CA TYR A 132 -15.50 -7.16 -3.05
C TYR A 132 -14.47 -8.22 -3.41
N PHE A 133 -13.43 -7.79 -4.11
CA PHE A 133 -12.30 -8.64 -4.44
C PHE A 133 -11.00 -7.82 -4.46
N ARG A 134 -9.88 -8.49 -4.24
CA ARG A 134 -8.56 -7.88 -4.28
C ARG A 134 -7.92 -8.15 -5.64
N LEU A 135 -7.40 -7.09 -6.27
CA LEU A 135 -6.54 -7.17 -7.44
C LEU A 135 -5.10 -6.91 -7.03
N THR A 136 -4.17 -7.72 -7.55
CA THR A 136 -2.73 -7.53 -7.38
C THR A 136 -2.07 -7.47 -8.74
N ASN A 137 -1.20 -6.49 -8.94
CA ASN A 137 -0.40 -6.36 -10.14
C ASN A 137 0.87 -7.20 -10.03
N VAL A 138 0.96 -8.27 -10.80
CA VAL A 138 2.14 -9.15 -10.90
C VAL A 138 2.95 -8.92 -12.17
N SER A 139 2.61 -7.89 -12.95
CA SER A 139 3.38 -7.46 -14.12
C SER A 139 4.54 -6.54 -13.71
N ASN A 140 5.36 -6.16 -14.68
CA ASN A 140 6.42 -5.17 -14.50
C ASN A 140 5.98 -3.73 -14.83
N ASP A 141 4.75 -3.55 -15.30
CA ASP A 141 4.21 -2.27 -15.76
C ASP A 141 3.18 -1.72 -14.74
N VAL A 142 2.98 -0.41 -14.75
CA VAL A 142 1.91 0.23 -13.98
C VAL A 142 0.57 -0.02 -14.68
N LEU A 143 -0.38 -0.60 -13.97
CA LEU A 143 -1.71 -0.89 -14.49
C LEU A 143 -2.74 0.08 -13.92
N LYS A 144 -3.58 0.63 -14.78
CA LYS A 144 -4.66 1.53 -14.36
C LYS A 144 -5.92 0.74 -14.05
N ILE A 145 -6.45 0.92 -12.84
CA ILE A 145 -7.73 0.37 -12.39
C ILE A 145 -8.74 1.52 -12.34
N GLU A 146 -9.85 1.36 -13.07
CA GLU A 146 -10.81 2.46 -13.33
C GLU A 146 -12.23 2.05 -12.97
N GLN A 147 -13.02 3.03 -12.52
CA GLN A 147 -14.46 2.90 -12.35
C GLN A 147 -15.15 2.52 -13.67
N GLY A 148 -16.20 1.72 -13.61
CA GLY A 148 -16.96 1.22 -14.76
C GLY A 148 -16.27 0.08 -15.52
N ALA A 149 -14.96 -0.13 -15.35
CA ALA A 149 -14.24 -1.21 -16.00
C ALA A 149 -14.63 -2.59 -15.42
N LYS A 150 -14.58 -3.63 -16.29
CA LYS A 150 -14.91 -5.01 -15.95
C LYS A 150 -13.61 -5.81 -15.77
N TYR A 151 -13.25 -6.11 -14.51
CA TYR A 151 -12.06 -6.91 -14.18
C TYR A 151 -12.41 -8.35 -13.89
N ALA A 152 -13.54 -8.59 -13.24
CA ALA A 152 -13.96 -9.88 -12.74
C ALA A 152 -15.31 -10.29 -13.28
N MET A 153 -15.56 -11.59 -13.29
CA MET A 153 -16.83 -12.23 -13.61
C MET A 153 -17.32 -12.97 -12.36
N LEU A 154 -18.59 -12.81 -12.01
CA LEU A 154 -19.27 -13.57 -10.99
C LEU A 154 -19.96 -14.78 -11.64
N MET A 155 -19.59 -15.97 -11.23
CA MET A 155 -20.23 -17.23 -11.61
C MET A 155 -21.16 -17.68 -10.49
N PHE A 156 -22.34 -18.13 -10.84
CA PHE A 156 -23.35 -18.66 -9.92
C PHE A 156 -23.40 -20.18 -10.00
N GLU A 157 -23.49 -20.81 -8.83
CA GLU A 157 -23.54 -22.25 -8.70
C GLU A 157 -24.69 -22.64 -7.76
N GLN A 158 -25.58 -23.51 -8.24
CA GLN A 158 -26.71 -24.03 -7.47
C GLN A 158 -26.27 -25.23 -6.65
N LEU A 159 -26.47 -25.20 -5.34
CA LEU A 159 -26.23 -26.30 -4.45
C LEU A 159 -27.39 -27.31 -4.49
N ASP A 160 -27.09 -28.60 -4.34
CA ASP A 160 -28.12 -29.66 -4.24
C ASP A 160 -29.03 -29.45 -3.01
N LYS A 161 -28.46 -28.99 -1.90
CA LYS A 161 -29.19 -28.75 -0.65
C LYS A 161 -28.84 -27.45 -0.05
N ALA A 162 -29.81 -26.77 0.55
CA ALA A 162 -29.54 -25.58 1.35
C ALA A 162 -28.68 -25.95 2.58
N PRO A 163 -27.69 -25.14 2.95
CA PRO A 163 -26.96 -25.32 4.21
C PRO A 163 -27.91 -25.16 5.40
N ALA A 164 -27.64 -25.90 6.49
CA ALA A 164 -28.45 -25.79 7.72
C ALA A 164 -28.47 -24.39 8.30
N GLU A 165 -27.41 -23.64 8.14
CA GLU A 165 -27.26 -22.24 8.56
C GLU A 165 -26.85 -21.38 7.38
N GLN A 166 -27.56 -20.27 7.16
CA GLN A 166 -27.19 -19.27 6.19
C GLN A 166 -26.07 -18.39 6.73
N TYR A 167 -25.34 -17.72 5.82
CA TYR A 167 -24.28 -16.83 6.20
C TYR A 167 -24.76 -15.67 7.09
N ASN A 168 -24.19 -15.57 8.29
CA ASN A 168 -24.43 -14.50 9.26
C ASN A 168 -23.12 -13.95 9.84
N GLY A 169 -22.13 -13.74 8.97
CA GLY A 169 -20.80 -13.25 9.36
C GLY A 169 -20.69 -11.74 9.34
N THR A 170 -19.51 -11.23 9.73
CA THR A 170 -19.19 -9.80 9.85
C THR A 170 -19.47 -8.99 8.59
N TYR A 171 -19.35 -9.61 7.42
CA TYR A 171 -19.51 -8.95 6.11
C TYR A 171 -20.91 -9.14 5.51
N GLN A 172 -21.89 -9.60 6.30
CA GLN A 172 -23.29 -9.61 5.89
C GLN A 172 -23.76 -8.17 5.69
N ALA A 173 -24.51 -7.91 4.61
CA ALA A 173 -24.99 -6.58 4.21
C ALA A 173 -23.87 -5.52 4.12
N GLU A 174 -22.74 -5.90 3.48
CA GLU A 174 -21.66 -4.96 3.23
C GLU A 174 -21.96 -4.15 1.97
N PHE A 175 -22.58 -2.99 2.17
CA PHE A 175 -22.87 -2.01 1.10
C PHE A 175 -21.83 -0.90 1.01
N ASP A 176 -21.07 -0.70 2.09
CA ASP A 176 -19.90 0.15 2.17
C ASP A 176 -18.73 -0.68 2.70
N PHE A 177 -17.55 -0.43 2.16
CA PHE A 177 -16.34 -1.19 2.46
C PHE A 177 -15.98 -1.11 3.96
N LYS A 178 -16.08 -2.22 4.66
CA LYS A 178 -15.78 -2.32 6.11
C LYS A 178 -14.28 -2.33 6.44
N GLY A 179 -13.43 -2.23 5.42
CA GLY A 179 -11.97 -2.17 5.59
C GLY A 179 -11.31 -3.53 5.62
N LEU A 180 -10.03 -3.54 6.02
CA LEU A 180 -9.17 -4.75 5.98
C LEU A 180 -9.28 -5.63 7.24
N GLY A 181 -10.26 -5.37 8.11
CA GLY A 181 -10.39 -6.08 9.39
C GLY A 181 -9.22 -5.80 10.36
N ASP A 182 -9.14 -6.54 11.47
CA ASP A 182 -8.15 -6.34 12.53
C ASP A 182 -6.70 -6.68 12.14
N TYR A 183 -6.46 -7.20 10.94
CA TYR A 183 -5.11 -7.39 10.38
C TYR A 183 -4.31 -6.09 10.27
N LYS A 184 -5.01 -4.96 10.33
CA LYS A 184 -4.45 -3.64 10.12
C LYS A 184 -3.51 -3.20 11.24
N SER A 185 -3.76 -3.61 12.50
CA SER A 185 -2.99 -3.10 13.65
C SER A 185 -1.57 -3.64 13.69
N ALA A 186 -1.35 -4.95 13.57
CA ALA A 186 -0.02 -5.54 13.66
C ALA A 186 0.89 -5.17 12.48
N TYR A 187 0.33 -5.07 11.26
CA TYR A 187 1.11 -4.72 10.07
C TYR A 187 1.42 -3.21 10.01
N LEU A 188 0.49 -2.36 10.42
CA LEU A 188 0.71 -0.91 10.50
C LEU A 188 1.71 -0.54 11.60
N GLU A 189 1.68 -1.21 12.75
CA GLU A 189 2.69 -1.03 13.79
C GLU A 189 4.08 -1.42 13.30
N GLN A 190 4.21 -2.52 12.54
CA GLN A 190 5.48 -2.91 11.95
C GLN A 190 5.97 -1.91 10.89
N ILE A 191 5.10 -1.43 10.00
CA ILE A 191 5.43 -0.41 8.98
C ILE A 191 5.83 0.90 9.66
N GLN A 192 5.08 1.40 10.64
CA GLN A 192 5.40 2.60 11.39
C GLN A 192 6.72 2.47 12.16
N SER A 193 7.00 1.28 12.71
CA SER A 193 8.28 0.97 13.36
C SER A 193 9.43 1.00 12.37
N ILE A 194 9.26 0.48 11.14
CA ILE A 194 10.26 0.52 10.07
C ILE A 194 10.47 1.94 9.57
N GLU A 195 9.41 2.71 9.33
CA GLU A 195 9.49 4.12 8.93
C GLU A 195 10.20 4.96 10.00
N GLY A 196 9.91 4.73 11.27
CA GLY A 196 10.60 5.36 12.40
C GLY A 196 12.10 5.01 12.44
N LYS A 197 12.48 3.77 12.17
CA LYS A 197 13.88 3.34 12.08
C LYS A 197 14.60 3.97 10.88
N VAL A 198 13.97 4.04 9.71
CA VAL A 198 14.53 4.68 8.51
C VAL A 198 14.76 6.17 8.76
N LYS A 199 13.82 6.87 9.39
CA LYS A 199 13.98 8.27 9.77
C LYS A 199 15.15 8.47 10.76
N ASN A 200 15.26 7.60 11.76
CA ASN A 200 16.38 7.65 12.72
C ASN A 200 17.73 7.41 12.04
N ILE A 201 17.81 6.50 11.05
CA ILE A 201 19.03 6.26 10.28
C ILE A 201 19.40 7.51 9.46
N GLN A 202 18.45 8.17 8.82
CA GLN A 202 18.69 9.43 8.08
C GLN A 202 19.15 10.55 8.99
N ASP A 203 18.61 10.65 10.21
CA ASP A 203 19.03 11.66 11.19
C ASP A 203 20.42 11.36 11.77
N MET A 204 20.76 10.07 11.97
CA MET A 204 22.12 9.65 12.36
C MET A 204 23.13 9.93 11.25
N GLU A 205 22.80 9.65 10.00
CA GLU A 205 23.66 9.95 8.84
C GLU A 205 24.03 11.42 8.79
N LYS A 206 23.03 12.33 8.91
CA LYS A 206 23.27 13.76 8.98
C LYS A 206 24.13 14.17 10.17
N GLY A 207 23.96 13.52 11.32
CA GLY A 207 24.78 13.72 12.51
C GLY A 207 26.24 13.30 12.29
N ILE A 208 26.46 12.19 11.61
CA ILE A 208 27.83 11.68 11.28
C ILE A 208 28.54 12.68 10.36
N TYR A 209 27.90 13.14 9.29
CA TYR A 209 28.48 14.16 8.40
C TYR A 209 28.83 15.44 9.15
N GLY A 210 27.97 15.93 10.03
CA GLY A 210 28.24 17.10 10.86
C GLY A 210 29.46 16.92 11.78
N ASN A 211 29.59 15.75 12.40
CA ASN A 211 30.73 15.42 13.25
C ASN A 211 32.04 15.29 12.46
N VAL A 212 32.02 14.63 11.28
CA VAL A 212 33.18 14.48 10.41
C VAL A 212 33.69 15.86 9.93
N ILE A 213 32.78 16.73 9.50
CA ILE A 213 33.14 18.10 9.08
C ILE A 213 33.75 18.87 10.27
N THR A 214 33.18 18.75 11.47
CA THR A 214 33.71 19.41 12.67
C THR A 214 35.13 18.92 13.00
N ILE A 215 35.37 17.63 13.01
CA ILE A 215 36.71 17.05 13.25
C ILE A 215 37.70 17.51 12.19
N LEU A 216 37.33 17.46 10.91
CA LEU A 216 38.17 17.91 9.81
C LEU A 216 38.52 19.38 9.94
N THR A 217 37.55 20.21 10.32
CA THR A 217 37.77 21.66 10.54
C THR A 217 38.77 21.92 11.70
N ILE A 218 38.66 21.13 12.79
CA ILE A 218 39.60 21.22 13.91
C ILE A 218 41.02 20.84 13.45
N PHE A 219 41.16 19.75 12.70
CA PHE A 219 42.46 19.33 12.17
C PHE A 219 43.10 20.38 11.27
N VAL A 220 42.34 20.89 10.29
CA VAL A 220 42.80 21.93 9.36
C VAL A 220 43.22 23.21 10.14
N THR A 221 42.44 23.58 11.15
CA THR A 221 42.76 24.71 12.00
C THR A 221 44.08 24.57 12.75
N ILE A 222 44.26 23.43 13.45
CA ILE A 222 45.49 23.16 14.20
C ILE A 222 46.68 23.16 13.24
N PHE A 223 46.52 22.49 12.08
CA PHE A 223 47.62 22.42 11.10
C PHE A 223 47.98 23.80 10.52
N THR A 224 46.99 24.62 10.24
CA THR A 224 47.19 25.98 9.77
C THR A 224 47.87 26.86 10.83
N ILE A 225 47.44 26.78 12.09
CA ILE A 225 48.08 27.52 13.19
C ILE A 225 49.55 27.12 13.36
N LEU A 226 49.82 25.78 13.36
CA LEU A 226 51.19 25.29 13.48
C LEU A 226 52.11 25.75 12.33
N ASN A 227 51.65 25.59 11.09
CA ASN A 227 52.45 25.99 9.92
C ASN A 227 52.71 27.47 9.88
N MET A 228 51.72 28.29 10.18
CA MET A 228 51.88 29.76 10.20
C MET A 228 52.82 30.22 11.35
N ASN A 229 52.70 29.59 12.53
CA ASN A 229 53.58 29.93 13.65
C ASN A 229 55.05 29.56 13.36
N ILE A 230 55.29 28.44 12.65
CA ILE A 230 56.64 28.06 12.20
C ILE A 230 57.17 29.09 11.20
N GLU A 231 56.35 29.55 10.26
CA GLU A 231 56.77 30.52 9.24
C GLU A 231 57.05 31.92 9.85
N LEU A 232 56.21 32.35 10.75
CA LEU A 232 56.40 33.60 11.49
C LEU A 232 57.66 33.58 12.38
N ALA A 233 57.95 32.44 13.00
CA ALA A 233 59.17 32.27 13.79
C ALA A 233 60.45 32.34 12.91
N LYS A 234 60.43 31.80 11.68
CA LYS A 234 61.55 31.87 10.73
C LYS A 234 61.81 33.31 10.24
N THR A 235 60.74 34.12 10.12
CA THR A 235 60.86 35.50 9.62
C THR A 235 61.19 36.53 10.72
N ALA A 236 61.42 36.10 11.97
CA ALA A 236 61.63 36.96 13.12
C ALA A 236 60.57 38.05 13.28
N ALA A 237 59.29 37.71 13.03
CA ALA A 237 58.17 38.63 13.09
C ALA A 237 58.03 39.24 14.53
N SER A 238 57.58 40.47 14.61
CA SER A 238 57.29 41.09 15.89
C SER A 238 56.16 40.36 16.63
N VAL A 239 56.13 40.43 17.96
CA VAL A 239 55.12 39.80 18.80
C VAL A 239 53.69 40.26 18.42
N HIS A 240 53.56 41.50 17.97
CA HIS A 240 52.27 42.05 17.50
C HIS A 240 51.76 41.35 16.22
N VAL A 241 52.64 41.10 15.25
CA VAL A 241 52.28 40.37 14.02
C VAL A 241 51.89 38.97 14.35
N PHE A 242 52.60 38.27 15.25
CA PHE A 242 52.30 36.93 15.71
C PHE A 242 50.94 36.83 16.38
N LEU A 243 50.63 37.73 17.32
CA LEU A 243 49.35 37.77 18.03
C LEU A 243 48.17 38.08 17.08
N ASN A 244 48.29 39.07 16.22
CA ASN A 244 47.26 39.45 15.25
C ASN A 244 46.92 38.30 14.32
N PHE A 245 47.92 37.58 13.83
CA PHE A 245 47.72 36.47 12.94
C PHE A 245 47.00 35.30 13.60
N ASN A 246 47.39 34.94 14.83
CA ASN A 246 46.72 33.89 15.58
C ASN A 246 45.26 34.25 15.93
N LEU A 247 44.99 35.50 16.29
CA LEU A 247 43.63 36.00 16.54
C LEU A 247 42.78 36.00 15.28
N ALA A 248 43.33 36.35 14.13
CA ALA A 248 42.63 36.32 12.85
C ALA A 248 42.24 34.91 12.44
N ILE A 249 43.15 33.93 12.58
CA ILE A 249 42.88 32.54 12.28
C ILE A 249 41.82 31.99 13.23
N LEU A 250 41.96 32.16 14.54
CA LEU A 250 41.03 31.68 15.54
C LEU A 250 39.62 32.27 15.34
N GLY A 251 39.55 33.57 15.11
CA GLY A 251 38.29 34.27 14.82
C GLY A 251 37.63 33.79 13.52
N GLY A 252 38.41 33.73 12.45
CA GLY A 252 37.93 33.28 11.14
C GLY A 252 37.43 31.83 11.13
N VAL A 253 38.18 30.91 11.72
CA VAL A 253 37.77 29.49 11.81
C VAL A 253 36.56 29.29 12.70
N SER A 254 36.52 30.00 13.86
CA SER A 254 35.33 29.98 14.73
C SER A 254 34.08 30.49 14.04
N PHE A 255 34.22 31.58 13.27
CA PHE A 255 33.13 32.13 12.46
C PHE A 255 32.64 31.15 11.40
N LEU A 256 33.58 30.57 10.63
CA LEU A 256 33.26 29.61 9.56
C LEU A 256 32.58 28.36 10.13
N ALA A 257 33.10 27.80 11.24
CA ALA A 257 32.53 26.68 11.91
C ALA A 257 31.07 26.90 12.40
N LEU A 258 30.81 28.10 12.96
CA LEU A 258 29.46 28.49 13.38
C LEU A 258 28.52 28.71 12.18
N PHE A 259 29.00 29.33 11.12
CA PHE A 259 28.24 29.58 9.90
C PHE A 259 27.85 28.26 9.19
N LEU A 260 28.81 27.33 9.03
CA LEU A 260 28.53 26.00 8.47
C LEU A 260 27.55 25.19 9.33
N ALA A 261 27.70 25.30 10.63
CA ALA A 261 26.81 24.64 11.58
C ALA A 261 25.38 25.21 11.57
N GLU A 262 25.20 26.48 11.20
CA GLU A 262 23.87 27.09 11.03
C GLU A 262 23.23 26.70 9.69
N LEU A 263 24.03 26.56 8.63
CA LEU A 263 23.58 26.07 7.33
C LEU A 263 23.14 24.60 7.34
N ILE A 264 23.83 23.73 8.11
CA ILE A 264 23.58 22.29 8.16
C ILE A 264 22.53 21.92 9.22
N GLY A 265 22.40 22.69 10.29
CA GLY A 265 21.53 22.42 11.44
C GLY A 265 20.17 23.08 11.31
N LYS A 266 19.18 22.33 10.77
CA LYS A 266 17.78 22.63 11.07
C LYS A 266 17.49 22.16 12.51
N GLU A 267 17.16 23.15 13.38
CA GLU A 267 16.60 22.96 14.72
C GLU A 267 17.51 22.41 15.82
N LYS A 268 18.32 23.31 16.39
CA LYS A 268 18.46 23.33 17.86
C LYS A 268 18.81 24.74 18.28
N LYS A 269 18.16 25.23 19.33
CA LYS A 269 18.46 26.48 20.04
C LYS A 269 19.94 26.50 20.43
N ARG A 270 20.79 26.76 19.44
CA ARG A 270 22.25 26.88 19.63
C ARG A 270 22.50 28.11 20.43
N SER A 271 23.21 27.98 21.53
CA SER A 271 23.49 29.06 22.44
C SER A 271 24.11 30.24 21.65
N ARG A 272 23.44 31.37 21.61
CA ARG A 272 23.95 32.62 20.99
C ARG A 272 25.31 33.00 21.57
N TRP A 273 25.68 32.46 22.71
CA TRP A 273 26.98 32.64 23.36
C TRP A 273 28.16 32.14 22.52
N LEU A 274 28.00 31.21 21.63
CA LEU A 274 29.11 30.74 20.78
C LEU A 274 29.61 31.82 19.77
N TRP A 275 28.75 32.73 19.39
CA TRP A 275 29.11 33.88 18.53
C TRP A 275 29.99 34.92 19.22
N VAL A 276 30.12 34.86 20.55
CA VAL A 276 30.99 35.73 21.33
C VAL A 276 32.47 35.44 21.00
N ILE A 277 32.85 34.21 20.71
CA ILE A 277 34.24 33.84 20.45
C ILE A 277 34.84 34.59 19.24
N PRO A 278 34.27 34.51 18.02
CA PRO A 278 34.81 35.26 16.88
C PRO A 278 34.74 36.76 17.09
N LEU A 279 33.69 37.27 17.75
CA LEU A 279 33.57 38.72 18.05
C LEU A 279 34.69 39.21 18.96
N VAL A 280 35.02 38.45 20.02
CA VAL A 280 36.12 38.79 20.94
C VAL A 280 37.48 38.76 20.22
N CYS A 281 37.72 37.74 19.36
CA CYS A 281 38.95 37.65 18.59
C CYS A 281 39.15 38.84 17.65
N PHE A 282 38.13 39.26 16.93
CA PHE A 282 38.19 40.39 16.02
C PHE A 282 38.31 41.71 16.77
N ALA A 283 37.60 41.88 17.92
CA ALA A 283 37.73 43.06 18.77
C ALA A 283 39.15 43.18 19.36
N ALA A 284 39.75 42.09 19.84
CA ALA A 284 41.10 42.06 20.34
C ALA A 284 42.15 42.40 19.24
N MET A 285 41.93 41.91 18.01
CA MET A 285 42.78 42.23 16.87
C MET A 285 42.73 43.73 16.53
N ILE A 286 41.55 44.35 16.56
CA ILE A 286 41.40 45.79 16.32
C ILE A 286 42.12 46.59 17.42
N LEU A 287 41.94 46.22 18.69
CA LEU A 287 42.62 46.87 19.82
C LEU A 287 44.13 46.77 19.71
N LEU A 288 44.68 45.61 19.38
CA LEU A 288 46.13 45.45 19.20
C LEU A 288 46.69 46.34 18.08
N ASN A 289 45.92 46.55 17.00
CA ASN A 289 46.35 47.43 15.90
C ASN A 289 46.17 48.91 16.19
N LEU A 290 45.34 49.31 17.19
CA LEU A 290 45.18 50.71 17.59
C LEU A 290 46.24 51.12 18.60
N PHE A 291 46.83 50.20 19.34
CA PHE A 291 47.87 50.47 20.37
C PHE A 291 49.29 50.03 19.94
N ALA A 292 49.48 49.56 18.71
CA ALA A 292 50.77 49.24 18.08
C ALA A 292 51.28 50.43 17.28
#